data_36a44368bd9e4935aac1b20c1e6fb7a5
#
_entry.id   36a44368bd9e4935aac1b20c1e6fb7a5
#
_cell.length_a   1.000
_cell.length_b   1.000
_cell.length_c   1.000
_cell.angle_alpha   90.00
_cell.angle_beta   90.00
_cell.angle_gamma   90.00
#
_symmetry.space_group_name_H-M   'P 1'
#
loop_
_entity.id
_entity.type
_entity.pdbx_description
1 polymer ?
#
loop_
_entity_poly.entity_id
_entity_poly.type
_entity_poly.pdbx_seq_one_letter_code
_entity_poly.pdbx_strand_id
1 'polypeptide(L)'
;MHTVKLLCVVFSCLCAVAWASSNSQPCHSPPLTSGTMKVVSTGGHDLASGEFSYDSKANKFRFVEDTAHANKSSYMDVLIHFEEGVLYEIDSKNESCKKETLQFRKHLMEIPPDATHESEIYMGSPSVTEQGLRVRLWNGKLPELHAHYSLSTTSCGCLPVSGSYYGDKKDLLFSFFGVETEVDDPQVFVPPAYCEGVTFEEAPDDHSFFDLFHD
;
A
#
# COMPACT_ATOMS: atom_id res chain seq x y z
N MET A 1 -36.29 12.97 13.12
CA MET A 1 -35.43 12.15 14.04
C MET A 1 -35.67 10.63 13.93
N HIS A 2 -36.83 10.13 13.55
CA HIS A 2 -37.09 8.68 13.43
C HIS A 2 -36.47 8.04 12.18
N THR A 3 -36.41 8.76 11.08
CA THR A 3 -35.87 8.28 9.80
C THR A 3 -34.37 8.02 9.84
N VAL A 4 -33.59 8.87 10.53
CA VAL A 4 -32.12 8.69 10.67
C VAL A 4 -31.80 7.47 11.53
N LYS A 5 -32.56 7.24 12.61
CA LYS A 5 -32.39 6.05 13.45
C LYS A 5 -32.72 4.75 12.71
N LEU A 6 -33.71 4.80 11.80
CA LEU A 6 -34.08 3.64 11.00
C LEU A 6 -32.98 3.31 9.96
N LEU A 7 -32.39 4.34 9.34
CA LEU A 7 -31.26 4.13 8.42
C LEU A 7 -30.03 3.52 9.10
N CYS A 8 -29.70 4.01 10.31
CA CYS A 8 -28.57 3.44 11.06
C CYS A 8 -28.82 1.99 11.47
N VAL A 9 -30.04 1.62 11.83
CA VAL A 9 -30.41 0.23 12.19
C VAL A 9 -30.35 -0.68 10.96
N VAL A 10 -30.82 -0.20 9.80
CA VAL A 10 -30.74 -0.96 8.55
C VAL A 10 -29.31 -1.13 8.08
N PHE A 11 -28.47 -0.10 8.23
CA PHE A 11 -27.05 -0.18 7.87
C PHE A 11 -26.28 -1.13 8.80
N SER A 12 -26.55 -1.09 10.12
CA SER A 12 -25.95 -2.03 11.07
C SER A 12 -26.44 -3.47 10.88
N CYS A 13 -27.71 -3.68 10.47
CA CYS A 13 -28.21 -5.01 10.12
C CYS A 13 -27.60 -5.54 8.81
N LEU A 14 -27.38 -4.70 7.81
CA LEU A 14 -26.70 -5.12 6.57
C LEU A 14 -25.24 -5.50 6.81
N CYS A 15 -24.53 -4.80 7.69
CA CYS A 15 -23.21 -5.24 8.15
C CYS A 15 -23.27 -6.58 8.92
N ALA A 16 -24.29 -6.81 9.74
CA ALA A 16 -24.44 -8.03 10.52
C ALA A 16 -24.76 -9.26 9.65
N VAL A 17 -25.47 -9.10 8.55
CA VAL A 17 -25.77 -10.21 7.61
C VAL A 17 -24.52 -10.61 6.79
N ALA A 18 -23.61 -9.64 6.53
CA ALA A 18 -22.31 -9.93 5.94
C ALA A 18 -21.38 -10.76 6.85
N TRP A 19 -21.69 -10.84 8.15
CA TRP A 19 -20.93 -11.63 9.12
C TRP A 19 -21.23 -13.16 9.10
N ALA A 20 -22.28 -13.58 8.41
CA ALA A 20 -22.66 -14.98 8.37
C ALA A 20 -21.91 -15.80 7.31
N SER A 21 -21.19 -15.17 6.41
CA SER A 21 -20.28 -15.85 5.51
C SER A 21 -18.85 -15.69 6.04
N SER A 22 -18.33 -16.73 6.68
CA SER A 22 -16.92 -16.90 6.97
C SER A 22 -16.16 -17.10 5.64
N ASN A 23 -16.23 -16.13 4.77
CA ASN A 23 -15.50 -16.17 3.52
C ASN A 23 -14.08 -15.70 3.80
N SER A 24 -13.18 -16.64 3.79
CA SER A 24 -11.74 -16.49 3.73
C SER A 24 -11.24 -15.84 2.42
N GLN A 25 -12.11 -15.14 1.70
CA GLN A 25 -11.71 -14.45 0.48
C GLN A 25 -11.06 -13.11 0.82
N PRO A 26 -9.93 -12.79 0.15
CA PRO A 26 -9.31 -11.49 0.26
C PRO A 26 -10.30 -10.37 -0.02
N CYS A 27 -10.28 -9.34 0.79
CA CYS A 27 -11.05 -8.14 0.52
C CYS A 27 -10.29 -7.27 -0.49
N HIS A 28 -11.00 -6.40 -1.18
CA HIS A 28 -10.41 -5.46 -2.12
C HIS A 28 -10.26 -4.08 -1.49
N SER A 29 -9.13 -3.44 -1.78
CA SER A 29 -8.91 -2.05 -1.43
C SER A 29 -9.95 -1.13 -2.07
N PRO A 30 -10.28 0.01 -1.44
CA PRO A 30 -11.12 1.04 -2.09
C PRO A 30 -10.53 1.46 -3.44
N PRO A 31 -11.36 2.01 -4.35
CA PRO A 31 -10.92 2.46 -5.67
C PRO A 31 -9.74 3.43 -5.63
N LEU A 32 -9.75 4.32 -4.67
CA LEU A 32 -8.68 5.29 -4.40
C LEU A 32 -8.34 5.24 -2.92
N THR A 33 -7.06 5.32 -2.59
CA THR A 33 -6.56 5.50 -1.24
C THR A 33 -5.36 6.42 -1.23
N SER A 34 -5.26 7.23 -0.19
CA SER A 34 -4.10 8.08 0.07
C SER A 34 -3.77 8.09 1.56
N GLY A 35 -2.62 8.60 1.92
CA GLY A 35 -2.19 8.72 3.32
C GLY A 35 -0.68 8.79 3.43
N THR A 36 -0.17 8.55 4.63
CA THR A 36 1.26 8.46 4.90
C THR A 36 1.71 7.02 5.01
N MET A 37 2.82 6.68 4.37
CA MET A 37 3.47 5.38 4.49
C MET A 37 4.88 5.55 5.08
N LYS A 38 5.21 4.70 6.05
CA LYS A 38 6.56 4.59 6.60
C LYS A 38 7.09 3.18 6.37
N VAL A 39 8.34 3.11 5.93
CA VAL A 39 9.04 1.85 5.69
C VAL A 39 10.29 1.81 6.56
N VAL A 40 10.46 0.74 7.31
CA VAL A 40 11.64 0.49 8.14
C VAL A 40 12.19 -0.90 7.86
N SER A 41 13.50 -1.06 8.01
CA SER A 41 14.10 -2.39 8.04
C SER A 41 13.85 -3.08 9.39
N THR A 42 13.93 -4.40 9.46
CA THR A 42 13.84 -5.12 10.73
C THR A 42 14.99 -4.80 11.68
N GLY A 43 16.09 -4.26 11.18
CA GLY A 43 17.18 -3.69 11.98
C GLY A 43 16.84 -2.36 12.65
N GLY A 44 15.65 -1.80 12.38
CA GLY A 44 15.18 -0.54 12.96
C GLY A 44 15.66 0.71 12.20
N HIS A 45 16.23 0.56 11.02
CA HIS A 45 16.62 1.70 10.18
C HIS A 45 15.39 2.26 9.46
N ASP A 46 15.20 3.56 9.54
CA ASP A 46 14.19 4.27 8.76
C ASP A 46 14.66 4.34 7.29
N LEU A 47 13.93 3.67 6.41
CA LEU A 47 14.25 3.60 4.98
C LEU A 47 13.52 4.68 4.17
N ALA A 48 12.24 4.89 4.45
CA ALA A 48 11.42 5.90 3.79
C ALA A 48 10.24 6.32 4.66
N SER A 49 9.82 7.58 4.55
CA SER A 49 8.58 8.09 5.12
C SER A 49 8.03 9.18 4.21
N GLY A 50 6.76 9.10 3.83
CA GLY A 50 6.19 10.06 2.90
C GLY A 50 4.72 9.80 2.59
N GLU A 51 4.18 10.57 1.66
CA GLU A 51 2.81 10.46 1.21
C GLU A 51 2.68 9.39 0.12
N PHE A 52 1.64 8.58 0.20
CA PHE A 52 1.28 7.65 -0.86
C PHE A 52 -0.10 7.96 -1.42
N SER A 53 -0.28 7.62 -2.69
CA SER A 53 -1.57 7.55 -3.37
C SER A 53 -1.65 6.25 -4.16
N TYR A 54 -2.81 5.60 -4.14
CA TYR A 54 -3.04 4.35 -4.84
C TYR A 54 -4.40 4.33 -5.53
N ASP A 55 -4.41 3.99 -6.82
CA ASP A 55 -5.59 3.69 -7.62
C ASP A 55 -5.66 2.18 -7.84
N SER A 56 -6.58 1.50 -7.14
CA SER A 56 -6.72 0.05 -7.22
C SER A 56 -7.32 -0.42 -8.55
N LYS A 57 -8.08 0.44 -9.25
CA LYS A 57 -8.69 0.12 -10.55
C LYS A 57 -7.70 0.20 -11.70
N ALA A 58 -6.87 1.25 -11.69
CA ALA A 58 -5.82 1.44 -12.69
C ALA A 58 -4.51 0.77 -12.28
N ASN A 59 -4.44 0.23 -11.06
CA ASN A 59 -3.27 -0.40 -10.44
C ASN A 59 -2.03 0.50 -10.54
N LYS A 60 -2.18 1.74 -10.05
CA LYS A 60 -1.15 2.77 -10.05
C LYS A 60 -0.85 3.23 -8.64
N PHE A 61 0.42 3.43 -8.36
CA PHE A 61 0.93 3.83 -7.07
C PHE A 61 1.88 5.02 -7.20
N ARG A 62 1.71 6.02 -6.36
CA ARG A 62 2.65 7.14 -6.19
C ARG A 62 3.14 7.16 -4.77
N PHE A 63 4.44 7.41 -4.60
CA PHE A 63 5.04 7.68 -3.30
C PHE A 63 5.97 8.87 -3.41
N VAL A 64 5.82 9.82 -2.49
CA VAL A 64 6.61 11.03 -2.41
C VAL A 64 7.18 11.14 -1.00
N GLU A 65 8.50 11.01 -0.87
CA GLU A 65 9.18 11.04 0.41
C GLU A 65 9.09 12.42 1.07
N ASP A 66 8.92 12.45 2.38
CA ASP A 66 8.93 13.69 3.15
C ASP A 66 10.35 14.25 3.24
N THR A 67 10.51 15.49 2.80
CA THR A 67 11.80 16.22 2.81
C THR A 67 12.38 16.41 4.20
N ALA A 68 11.56 16.36 5.25
CA ALA A 68 12.02 16.47 6.64
C ALA A 68 12.85 15.25 7.09
N HIS A 69 12.65 14.11 6.45
CA HIS A 69 13.43 12.87 6.66
C HIS A 69 14.61 12.71 5.71
N ALA A 70 14.73 13.58 4.72
CA ALA A 70 15.78 13.54 3.70
C ALA A 70 17.14 14.03 4.24
N ASN A 71 17.69 13.39 5.27
CA ASN A 71 19.13 13.40 5.53
C ASN A 71 19.90 12.55 4.51
N LYS A 72 19.19 11.97 3.54
CA LYS A 72 19.72 11.18 2.44
C LYS A 72 20.08 12.07 1.26
N SER A 73 21.11 11.70 0.55
CA SER A 73 21.57 12.36 -0.68
C SER A 73 20.56 12.24 -1.85
N SER A 74 19.52 11.44 -1.71
CA SER A 74 18.46 11.23 -2.69
C SER A 74 17.07 11.30 -2.05
N TYR A 75 16.24 12.13 -2.62
CA TYR A 75 14.81 12.26 -2.36
C TYR A 75 14.06 11.27 -3.24
N MET A 76 13.21 10.44 -2.62
CA MET A 76 12.43 9.44 -3.34
C MET A 76 11.09 10.05 -3.80
N ASP A 77 10.88 10.08 -5.09
CA ASP A 77 9.61 10.40 -5.72
C ASP A 77 9.37 9.39 -6.85
N VAL A 78 8.49 8.42 -6.61
CA VAL A 78 8.26 7.30 -7.53
C VAL A 78 6.81 7.19 -7.95
N LEU A 79 6.60 6.87 -9.22
CA LEU A 79 5.30 6.54 -9.79
C LEU A 79 5.39 5.17 -10.44
N ILE A 80 4.47 4.28 -10.07
CA ILE A 80 4.44 2.91 -10.58
C ILE A 80 3.11 2.65 -11.28
N HIS A 81 3.19 2.14 -12.50
CA HIS A 81 2.07 1.57 -13.25
C HIS A 81 2.24 0.05 -13.27
N PHE A 82 1.64 -0.65 -12.30
CA PHE A 82 1.87 -2.08 -12.10
C PHE A 82 1.40 -2.94 -13.27
N GLU A 83 0.28 -2.61 -13.92
CA GLU A 83 -0.20 -3.36 -15.09
C GLU A 83 0.75 -3.25 -16.27
N GLU A 84 1.32 -2.07 -16.47
CA GLU A 84 2.30 -1.82 -17.54
C GLU A 84 3.69 -2.35 -17.17
N GLY A 85 3.95 -2.59 -15.88
CA GLY A 85 5.25 -2.97 -15.36
C GLY A 85 6.27 -1.85 -15.51
N VAL A 86 5.87 -0.62 -15.23
CA VAL A 86 6.71 0.58 -15.39
C VAL A 86 6.85 1.30 -14.07
N LEU A 87 8.08 1.64 -13.74
CA LEU A 87 8.47 2.48 -12.63
C LEU A 87 9.11 3.76 -13.18
N TYR A 88 8.68 4.89 -12.64
CA TYR A 88 9.28 6.21 -12.88
C TYR A 88 9.92 6.70 -11.58
N GLU A 89 11.20 7.00 -11.60
CA GLU A 89 11.87 7.79 -10.57
C GLU A 89 11.90 9.25 -11.05
N ILE A 90 11.33 10.14 -10.24
CA ILE A 90 11.05 11.51 -10.62
C ILE A 90 11.92 12.46 -9.81
N ASP A 91 12.68 13.32 -10.46
CA ASP A 91 13.39 14.43 -9.84
C ASP A 91 12.76 15.75 -10.29
N SER A 92 11.80 16.23 -9.50
CA SER A 92 11.08 17.47 -9.78
C SER A 92 11.96 18.72 -9.71
N LYS A 93 13.10 18.66 -8.99
CA LYS A 93 14.01 19.80 -8.87
C LYS A 93 14.84 20.03 -10.14
N ASN A 94 15.24 18.93 -10.78
CA ASN A 94 16.05 18.95 -12.00
C ASN A 94 15.21 18.69 -13.25
N GLU A 95 13.89 18.54 -13.12
CA GLU A 95 12.97 18.17 -14.21
C GLU A 95 13.50 16.97 -15.00
N SER A 96 13.95 15.94 -14.28
CA SER A 96 14.49 14.71 -14.86
C SER A 96 13.73 13.48 -14.37
N CYS A 97 13.80 12.41 -15.14
CA CYS A 97 13.05 11.19 -14.89
C CYS A 97 13.88 9.99 -15.35
N LYS A 98 13.88 8.95 -14.56
CA LYS A 98 14.29 7.62 -15.01
C LYS A 98 13.06 6.77 -15.21
N LYS A 99 13.14 5.84 -16.14
CA LYS A 99 12.07 4.92 -16.48
C LYS A 99 12.61 3.50 -16.49
N GLU A 100 12.15 2.67 -15.59
CA GLU A 100 12.64 1.31 -15.41
C GLU A 100 11.52 0.29 -15.59
N THR A 101 11.88 -0.92 -15.97
CA THR A 101 10.96 -2.04 -16.03
C THR A 101 10.80 -2.66 -14.65
N LEU A 102 9.57 -2.78 -14.18
CA LEU A 102 9.23 -3.52 -12.99
C LEU A 102 8.95 -4.98 -13.37
N GLN A 103 9.88 -5.87 -13.11
CA GLN A 103 9.78 -7.29 -13.48
C GLN A 103 8.72 -8.00 -12.64
N PHE A 104 8.66 -7.69 -11.36
CA PHE A 104 7.72 -8.28 -10.43
C PHE A 104 6.64 -7.27 -10.02
N ARG A 105 5.38 -7.55 -10.35
CA ARG A 105 4.27 -6.61 -10.26
C ARG A 105 3.45 -6.69 -8.97
N LYS A 106 3.74 -7.67 -8.08
CA LYS A 106 3.06 -7.78 -6.78
C LYS A 106 3.57 -6.73 -5.81
N HIS A 107 2.67 -6.20 -5.00
CA HIS A 107 2.92 -5.16 -4.01
C HIS A 107 2.02 -5.36 -2.79
N LEU A 108 2.21 -4.54 -1.74
CA LEU A 108 1.46 -4.66 -0.49
C LEU A 108 0.21 -3.76 -0.41
N MET A 109 -0.16 -3.07 -1.49
CA MET A 109 -1.34 -2.19 -1.51
C MET A 109 -2.65 -2.95 -1.69
N GLU A 110 -2.59 -4.19 -2.15
CA GLU A 110 -3.71 -5.12 -2.26
C GLU A 110 -3.38 -6.46 -1.64
N ILE A 111 -4.42 -7.15 -1.17
CA ILE A 111 -4.27 -8.51 -0.67
C ILE A 111 -4.25 -9.44 -1.89
N PRO A 112 -3.17 -10.18 -2.12
CA PRO A 112 -3.13 -11.13 -3.22
C PRO A 112 -4.26 -12.16 -3.15
N PRO A 113 -4.83 -12.59 -4.28
CA PRO A 113 -5.97 -13.51 -4.30
C PRO A 113 -5.66 -14.90 -3.70
N ASP A 114 -4.37 -15.25 -3.62
CA ASP A 114 -3.85 -16.48 -3.03
C ASP A 114 -3.44 -16.31 -1.55
N ALA A 115 -3.67 -15.13 -0.96
CA ALA A 115 -3.38 -14.87 0.45
C ALA A 115 -4.25 -15.75 1.37
N THR A 116 -3.63 -16.23 2.43
CA THR A 116 -4.30 -16.97 3.49
C THR A 116 -4.78 -16.02 4.58
N HIS A 117 -6.07 -16.06 4.90
CA HIS A 117 -6.61 -15.37 6.06
C HIS A 117 -6.13 -16.10 7.33
N GLU A 118 -5.38 -15.41 8.15
CA GLU A 118 -4.83 -15.96 9.39
C GLU A 118 -5.80 -15.78 10.56
N SER A 119 -6.20 -14.54 10.81
CA SER A 119 -7.07 -14.21 11.94
C SER A 119 -7.69 -12.83 11.80
N GLU A 120 -8.64 -12.55 12.68
CA GLU A 120 -9.21 -11.23 12.88
C GLU A 120 -9.01 -10.84 14.35
N ILE A 121 -8.36 -9.71 14.58
CA ILE A 121 -7.98 -9.24 15.92
C ILE A 121 -8.36 -7.78 16.14
N TYR A 122 -8.32 -7.36 17.40
CA TYR A 122 -8.38 -5.95 17.77
C TYR A 122 -6.99 -5.44 18.12
N MET A 123 -6.57 -4.40 17.42
CA MET A 123 -5.43 -3.57 17.83
C MET A 123 -5.95 -2.54 18.84
N GLY A 124 -5.43 -2.53 20.07
CA GLY A 124 -5.96 -1.74 21.16
C GLY A 124 -7.05 -2.45 21.94
N SER A 125 -8.06 -1.74 22.41
CA SER A 125 -9.10 -2.28 23.30
C SER A 125 -10.40 -2.59 22.56
N PRO A 126 -10.92 -3.83 22.63
CA PRO A 126 -12.24 -4.17 22.07
C PRO A 126 -13.41 -3.64 22.90
N SER A 127 -13.16 -3.27 24.16
CA SER A 127 -14.20 -2.91 25.13
C SER A 127 -14.30 -1.41 25.41
N VAL A 128 -13.34 -0.62 24.96
CA VAL A 128 -13.34 0.83 25.14
C VAL A 128 -13.61 1.50 23.80
N THR A 129 -14.66 2.32 23.77
CA THR A 129 -15.07 3.03 22.55
C THR A 129 -13.92 3.90 22.00
N GLU A 130 -13.70 3.84 20.69
CA GLU A 130 -12.66 4.58 19.96
C GLU A 130 -11.21 4.27 20.35
N GLN A 131 -10.97 3.19 21.10
CA GLN A 131 -9.63 2.76 21.49
C GLN A 131 -9.21 1.39 20.93
N GLY A 132 -9.92 0.93 19.92
CA GLY A 132 -9.60 -0.33 19.23
C GLY A 132 -9.92 -0.29 17.76
N LEU A 133 -9.03 -0.86 16.98
CA LEU A 133 -9.19 -1.06 15.55
C LEU A 133 -9.28 -2.57 15.26
N ARG A 134 -10.38 -3.00 14.66
CA ARG A 134 -10.54 -4.39 14.23
C ARG A 134 -9.85 -4.58 12.88
N VAL A 135 -8.91 -5.52 12.83
CA VAL A 135 -8.11 -5.80 11.65
C VAL A 135 -8.14 -7.27 11.27
N ARG A 136 -7.99 -7.54 9.98
CA ARG A 136 -7.77 -8.87 9.42
C ARG A 136 -6.31 -9.05 9.09
N LEU A 137 -5.77 -10.19 9.45
CA LEU A 137 -4.40 -10.58 9.15
C LEU A 137 -4.39 -11.58 7.99
N TRP A 138 -3.50 -11.31 7.05
CA TRP A 138 -3.29 -12.08 5.85
C TRP A 138 -1.82 -12.44 5.71
N ASN A 139 -1.51 -13.60 5.21
CA ASN A 139 -0.15 -13.98 4.89
C ASN A 139 -0.06 -14.74 3.56
N GLY A 140 1.12 -14.80 3.01
CA GLY A 140 1.38 -15.52 1.78
C GLY A 140 2.85 -15.59 1.42
N LYS A 141 3.10 -16.11 0.24
CA LYS A 141 4.44 -16.30 -0.32
C LYS A 141 4.56 -15.55 -1.63
N LEU A 142 5.77 -15.11 -1.90
CA LEU A 142 6.20 -14.55 -3.18
C LEU A 142 7.34 -15.45 -3.72
N PRO A 143 7.00 -16.58 -4.35
CA PRO A 143 7.98 -17.59 -4.73
C PRO A 143 9.08 -17.05 -5.65
N GLU A 144 8.71 -16.12 -6.55
CA GLU A 144 9.62 -15.51 -7.52
C GLU A 144 10.67 -14.61 -6.85
N LEU A 145 10.38 -14.13 -5.63
CA LEU A 145 11.29 -13.31 -4.82
C LEU A 145 11.91 -14.08 -3.64
N HIS A 146 11.62 -15.38 -3.54
CA HIS A 146 12.00 -16.21 -2.38
C HIS A 146 11.60 -15.57 -1.05
N ALA A 147 10.40 -14.96 -1.01
CA ALA A 147 9.96 -14.13 0.08
C ALA A 147 8.61 -14.58 0.65
N HIS A 148 8.33 -14.09 1.86
CA HIS A 148 7.04 -14.18 2.55
C HIS A 148 6.54 -12.78 2.85
N TYR A 149 5.21 -12.64 2.93
CA TYR A 149 4.61 -11.38 3.37
C TYR A 149 3.51 -11.63 4.40
N SER A 150 3.26 -10.61 5.20
CA SER A 150 2.08 -10.50 6.04
C SER A 150 1.45 -9.13 5.82
N LEU A 151 0.12 -9.07 5.80
CA LEU A 151 -0.63 -7.83 5.64
C LEU A 151 -1.69 -7.73 6.73
N SER A 152 -1.93 -6.53 7.23
CA SER A 152 -3.08 -6.22 8.04
C SER A 152 -3.93 -5.13 7.38
N THR A 153 -5.23 -5.38 7.32
CA THR A 153 -6.20 -4.44 6.78
C THR A 153 -7.31 -4.20 7.80
N THR A 154 -7.99 -3.07 7.71
CA THR A 154 -9.21 -2.88 8.51
C THR A 154 -10.24 -3.93 8.14
N SER A 155 -10.98 -4.46 9.11
CA SER A 155 -12.03 -5.45 8.89
C SER A 155 -13.19 -4.90 8.07
N CYS A 156 -13.42 -3.59 8.16
CA CYS A 156 -14.39 -2.86 7.36
C CYS A 156 -13.63 -1.90 6.44
N GLY A 157 -13.91 -1.95 5.15
CA GLY A 157 -13.29 -1.06 4.14
C GLY A 157 -11.98 -1.55 3.54
N CYS A 158 -11.34 -2.59 4.10
CA CYS A 158 -10.09 -3.15 3.54
C CYS A 158 -8.96 -2.12 3.37
N LEU A 159 -8.89 -1.14 4.30
CA LEU A 159 -7.82 -0.14 4.27
C LEU A 159 -6.52 -0.76 4.78
N PRO A 160 -5.37 -0.45 4.18
CA PRO A 160 -4.09 -0.93 4.66
C PRO A 160 -3.77 -0.36 6.04
N VAL A 161 -3.27 -1.19 6.95
CA VAL A 161 -2.83 -0.81 8.29
C VAL A 161 -1.34 -1.02 8.43
N SER A 162 -0.86 -2.21 8.09
CA SER A 162 0.56 -2.53 8.07
C SER A 162 0.85 -3.69 7.12
N GLY A 163 2.11 -3.84 6.76
CA GLY A 163 2.60 -4.96 6.00
C GLY A 163 4.02 -5.31 6.40
N SER A 164 4.41 -6.55 6.17
CA SER A 164 5.79 -6.99 6.29
C SER A 164 6.17 -7.81 5.07
N TYR A 165 7.41 -7.66 4.68
CA TYR A 165 8.06 -8.42 3.64
C TYR A 165 9.34 -9.03 4.21
N TYR A 166 9.51 -10.33 4.03
CA TYR A 166 10.66 -11.09 4.49
C TYR A 166 11.27 -11.83 3.31
N GLY A 167 12.39 -11.35 2.81
CA GLY A 167 13.08 -11.92 1.66
C GLY A 167 14.53 -12.24 1.93
N ASP A 168 15.18 -12.94 1.02
CA ASP A 168 16.58 -13.37 1.17
C ASP A 168 17.56 -12.17 1.32
N LYS A 169 17.22 -11.03 0.72
CA LYS A 169 18.10 -9.86 0.68
C LYS A 169 17.78 -8.84 1.77
N LYS A 170 16.51 -8.72 2.17
CA LYS A 170 16.04 -7.68 3.09
C LYS A 170 14.69 -8.05 3.70
N ASP A 171 14.46 -7.48 4.87
CA ASP A 171 13.19 -7.52 5.56
C ASP A 171 12.67 -6.10 5.75
N LEU A 172 11.41 -5.87 5.38
CA LEU A 172 10.78 -4.56 5.38
C LEU A 172 9.49 -4.58 6.20
N LEU A 173 9.28 -3.52 6.96
CA LEU A 173 8.04 -3.27 7.69
C LEU A 173 7.41 -1.99 7.15
N PHE A 174 6.16 -2.10 6.72
CA PHE A 174 5.34 -1.00 6.21
C PHE A 174 4.28 -0.64 7.24
N SER A 175 4.12 0.65 7.49
CA SER A 175 3.05 1.17 8.34
C SER A 175 2.32 2.28 7.59
N PHE A 176 0.98 2.27 7.67
CA PHE A 176 0.11 3.22 6.98
C PHE A 176 -0.63 4.07 8.01
N PHE A 177 -0.67 5.38 7.78
CA PHE A 177 -1.24 6.35 8.71
C PHE A 177 -2.15 7.33 7.95
N GLY A 178 -3.22 7.80 8.62
CA GLY A 178 -4.11 8.81 8.04
C GLY A 178 -4.68 8.38 6.70
N VAL A 179 -5.06 7.09 6.57
CA VAL A 179 -5.51 6.55 5.29
C VAL A 179 -6.91 7.05 4.98
N GLU A 180 -7.04 7.71 3.83
CA GLU A 180 -8.29 8.22 3.27
C GLU A 180 -8.69 7.41 2.04
N THR A 181 -9.99 7.47 1.70
CA THR A 181 -10.56 6.74 0.55
C THR A 181 -10.75 7.61 -0.68
N GLU A 182 -9.92 8.64 -0.79
CA GLU A 182 -9.91 9.61 -1.88
C GLU A 182 -8.48 10.03 -2.22
N VAL A 183 -8.30 10.62 -3.37
CA VAL A 183 -7.06 11.26 -3.82
C VAL A 183 -7.45 12.62 -4.36
N ASP A 184 -6.94 13.69 -3.76
CA ASP A 184 -7.33 15.07 -4.07
C ASP A 184 -7.05 15.44 -5.53
N ASP A 185 -5.90 15.03 -6.04
CA ASP A 185 -5.49 15.29 -7.42
C ASP A 185 -5.17 13.99 -8.16
N PRO A 186 -6.08 13.52 -9.05
CA PRO A 186 -5.80 12.32 -9.86
C PRO A 186 -4.60 12.45 -10.82
N GLN A 187 -4.10 13.67 -11.06
CA GLN A 187 -2.90 13.88 -11.90
C GLN A 187 -1.62 13.32 -11.25
N VAL A 188 -1.64 13.00 -9.96
CA VAL A 188 -0.50 12.32 -9.30
C VAL A 188 -0.13 10.99 -9.95
N PHE A 189 -1.07 10.35 -10.66
CA PHE A 189 -0.86 9.09 -11.38
C PHE A 189 -0.41 9.29 -12.84
N VAL A 190 -0.21 10.52 -13.27
CA VAL A 190 0.27 10.86 -14.62
C VAL A 190 1.74 11.23 -14.54
N PRO A 191 2.63 10.59 -15.33
CA PRO A 191 4.03 10.99 -15.36
C PRO A 191 4.15 12.45 -15.82
N PRO A 192 5.06 13.24 -15.21
CA PRO A 192 5.36 14.59 -15.69
C PRO A 192 5.81 14.60 -17.14
N ALA A 193 5.58 15.73 -17.85
CA ALA A 193 5.90 15.86 -19.25
C ALA A 193 7.40 15.60 -19.58
N TYR A 194 8.30 15.90 -18.65
CA TYR A 194 9.72 15.63 -18.81
C TYR A 194 10.10 14.13 -18.71
N CYS A 195 9.14 13.26 -18.33
CA CYS A 195 9.28 11.81 -18.43
C CYS A 195 8.93 11.26 -19.82
N GLU A 196 8.34 12.09 -20.70
CA GLU A 196 8.02 11.67 -22.06
C GLU A 196 9.30 11.44 -22.89
N GLY A 197 9.33 10.34 -23.64
CA GLY A 197 10.47 10.03 -24.52
C GLY A 197 11.73 9.52 -23.79
N VAL A 198 11.70 9.41 -22.46
CA VAL A 198 12.80 8.80 -21.72
C VAL A 198 12.88 7.31 -22.07
N THR A 199 14.09 6.85 -22.40
CA THR A 199 14.34 5.45 -22.74
C THR A 199 14.23 4.58 -21.49
N PHE A 200 13.72 3.35 -21.68
CA PHE A 200 13.71 2.38 -20.62
C PHE A 200 15.14 1.96 -20.25
N GLU A 201 15.41 1.94 -18.96
CA GLU A 201 16.56 1.27 -18.40
C GLU A 201 16.16 -0.18 -18.05
N GLU A 202 16.98 -1.15 -18.42
CA GLU A 202 16.76 -2.54 -18.02
C GLU A 202 17.09 -2.68 -16.55
N ALA A 203 16.08 -3.03 -15.76
CA ALA A 203 16.27 -3.39 -14.38
C ALA A 203 16.68 -4.87 -14.25
N PRO A 204 17.31 -5.29 -13.15
CA PRO A 204 17.56 -6.69 -12.86
C PRO A 204 16.31 -7.55 -12.95
N ASP A 205 16.45 -8.84 -13.32
CA ASP A 205 15.34 -9.78 -13.50
C ASP A 205 14.46 -9.97 -12.27
N ASP A 206 14.95 -9.63 -11.09
CA ASP A 206 14.24 -9.71 -9.81
C ASP A 206 13.77 -8.35 -9.28
N HIS A 207 13.84 -7.28 -10.10
CA HIS A 207 13.44 -5.94 -9.68
C HIS A 207 11.94 -5.85 -9.36
N SER A 208 11.65 -5.38 -8.17
CA SER A 208 10.33 -5.38 -7.57
C SER A 208 10.03 -4.07 -6.85
N PHE A 209 8.77 -3.87 -6.48
CA PHE A 209 8.34 -2.79 -5.59
C PHE A 209 9.19 -2.71 -4.30
N PHE A 210 9.62 -3.85 -3.76
CA PHE A 210 10.38 -3.90 -2.52
C PHE A 210 11.80 -3.37 -2.67
N ASP A 211 12.34 -3.36 -3.88
CA ASP A 211 13.72 -2.89 -4.15
C ASP A 211 13.86 -1.37 -4.13
N LEU A 212 12.75 -0.63 -4.12
CA LEU A 212 12.73 0.81 -3.87
C LEU A 212 13.27 1.19 -2.49
N PHE A 213 13.10 0.30 -1.50
CA PHE A 213 13.43 0.57 -0.11
C PHE A 213 14.74 -0.12 0.27
N HIS A 214 15.82 0.64 0.27
CA HIS A 214 17.16 0.18 0.62
C HIS A 214 17.91 1.23 1.45
N ASP A 215 18.94 0.78 2.19
CA ASP A 215 19.82 1.65 2.99
C ASP A 215 20.73 2.51 2.09
#